data_ac3a1308d32aa457e2e6df347684a5ba
#
_entry.id   ac3a1308d32aa457e2e6df347684a5ba
#
_cell.length_a   1.000
_cell.length_b   1.000
_cell.length_c   1.000
_cell.angle_alpha   90.00
_cell.angle_beta   90.00
_cell.angle_gamma   90.00
#
_symmetry.space_group_name_H-M   'P 1'
#
loop_
_entity.id
_entity.type
_entity.pdbx_description
1 polymer ?
#
loop_
_entity_poly.entity_id
_entity_poly.type
_entity_poly.pdbx_seq_one_letter_code
_entity_poly.pdbx_strand_id
1 'polypeptide(L)'
;MNFENRHIGVNDLDKNKMLEDIGIESLDELIKNTIPENILLKNELNLPDSISEQEWLKEADDISKLNGNFKTYIGMGYYGTITPPVILRNVFENPGWYTSYTPYQAEISQGRLEALLNFQTMVMDLTGMEMSNASLLDESTAAAESMIMLFSNRKRDLIKNGSNKFLVDINVFPQTIEVLRTRAKSLNIELIIDDVLNYDIKDGIFGAIVQYPNKLGEIIDYSQVSNKLNSIGAELVIASDLMSLTLITEPSKMGASVVVGSTQRFGVPIGFGGPHAGFFACKEKYKRSIPGRIIGVSKDTKGNKAYRMALQTREQHIKREKATSNICTAQALLAVMASMYSVYHGPDGIKKIATDIATKTKYLSDSLNSIGFVNKNKNYFDTICLNYVDGLREILEDNNINLNYNYLDNISISLDETTTYKDIDVIISSFSKLSGNLNLVENKNELGFNRFFKRETKYLTSLVFNSYHSETEMMRYLKRLENKDISLTNSMISLGSCTMKLNSASEMIPL
;
A
#
# COMPACT_ATOMS: atom_id res chain seq x y z
N MET A 1 -7.03 9.62 -39.86
CA MET A 1 -7.90 8.63 -39.21
C MET A 1 -8.00 9.05 -37.75
N ASN A 2 -9.19 9.35 -37.28
CA ASN A 2 -9.42 9.81 -35.90
C ASN A 2 -9.04 8.68 -34.94
N PHE A 3 -8.61 9.03 -33.74
CA PHE A 3 -8.20 8.08 -32.71
C PHE A 3 -9.35 7.13 -32.29
N GLU A 4 -10.58 7.62 -32.30
CA GLU A 4 -11.77 6.80 -32.03
C GLU A 4 -11.84 5.54 -32.88
N ASN A 5 -11.48 5.63 -34.17
CA ASN A 5 -11.47 4.48 -35.08
C ASN A 5 -10.37 3.45 -34.80
N ARG A 6 -9.42 3.77 -33.89
CA ARG A 6 -8.35 2.88 -33.44
C ARG A 6 -8.65 2.30 -32.06
N HIS A 7 -9.51 2.95 -31.30
CA HIS A 7 -9.75 2.62 -29.90
C HIS A 7 -11.15 2.04 -29.62
N ILE A 8 -12.20 2.59 -30.26
CA ILE A 8 -13.57 2.07 -30.11
C ILE A 8 -13.73 0.79 -30.96
N GLY A 9 -14.13 -0.29 -30.29
CA GLY A 9 -13.96 -1.64 -30.83
C GLY A 9 -14.93 -2.07 -31.94
N VAL A 10 -16.10 -1.42 -32.12
CA VAL A 10 -17.14 -1.85 -33.06
C VAL A 10 -17.19 -0.92 -34.27
N ASN A 11 -16.92 -1.44 -35.46
CA ASN A 11 -17.10 -0.69 -36.71
C ASN A 11 -18.58 -0.64 -37.12
N ASP A 12 -18.94 0.22 -38.09
CA ASP A 12 -20.33 0.41 -38.50
C ASP A 12 -20.98 -0.86 -39.11
N LEU A 13 -20.19 -1.68 -39.80
CA LEU A 13 -20.72 -2.94 -40.37
C LEU A 13 -21.13 -3.92 -39.28
N ASP A 14 -20.25 -4.10 -38.28
CA ASP A 14 -20.55 -4.97 -37.15
C ASP A 14 -21.71 -4.43 -36.31
N LYS A 15 -21.71 -3.09 -36.07
CA LYS A 15 -22.79 -2.41 -35.35
C LYS A 15 -24.17 -2.64 -36.04
N ASN A 16 -24.24 -2.45 -37.34
CA ASN A 16 -25.47 -2.65 -38.09
C ASN A 16 -25.94 -4.11 -38.04
N LYS A 17 -25.02 -5.06 -38.16
CA LYS A 17 -25.33 -6.47 -38.02
C LYS A 17 -25.82 -6.83 -36.62
N MET A 18 -25.23 -6.28 -35.58
CA MET A 18 -25.68 -6.46 -34.19
C MET A 18 -27.09 -5.91 -33.99
N LEU A 19 -27.41 -4.74 -34.55
CA LEU A 19 -28.76 -4.17 -34.49
C LEU A 19 -29.78 -5.02 -35.21
N GLU A 20 -29.44 -5.53 -36.40
CA GLU A 20 -30.27 -6.48 -37.17
C GLU A 20 -30.53 -7.77 -36.35
N ASP A 21 -29.48 -8.35 -35.75
CA ASP A 21 -29.60 -9.57 -34.93
C ASP A 21 -30.49 -9.36 -33.68
N ILE A 22 -30.53 -8.14 -33.15
CA ILE A 22 -31.39 -7.75 -32.02
C ILE A 22 -32.81 -7.39 -32.50
N GLY A 23 -33.01 -7.10 -33.77
CA GLY A 23 -34.29 -6.67 -34.36
C GLY A 23 -34.64 -5.21 -34.08
N ILE A 24 -33.62 -4.32 -34.05
CA ILE A 24 -33.76 -2.90 -33.80
C ILE A 24 -33.11 -2.11 -34.95
N GLU A 25 -33.76 -1.02 -35.38
CA GLU A 25 -33.34 -0.25 -36.55
C GLU A 25 -32.11 0.65 -36.31
N SER A 26 -31.94 1.16 -35.06
CA SER A 26 -30.88 2.10 -34.72
C SER A 26 -30.44 1.98 -33.29
N LEU A 27 -29.20 2.53 -32.99
CA LEU A 27 -28.69 2.62 -31.64
C LEU A 27 -29.55 3.58 -30.77
N ASP A 28 -30.12 4.63 -31.37
CA ASP A 28 -31.00 5.56 -30.65
C ASP A 28 -32.31 4.89 -30.23
N GLU A 29 -32.83 4.00 -31.04
CA GLU A 29 -33.99 3.19 -30.69
C GLU A 29 -33.64 2.22 -29.55
N LEU A 30 -32.49 1.57 -29.62
CA LEU A 30 -32.02 0.68 -28.56
C LEU A 30 -31.90 1.44 -27.22
N ILE A 31 -31.31 2.64 -27.24
CA ILE A 31 -31.16 3.51 -26.07
C ILE A 31 -32.57 3.85 -25.50
N LYS A 32 -33.48 4.32 -26.34
CA LYS A 32 -34.85 4.68 -25.92
C LYS A 32 -35.62 3.49 -25.33
N ASN A 33 -35.43 2.31 -25.87
CA ASN A 33 -36.10 1.10 -25.40
C ASN A 33 -35.45 0.54 -24.09
N THR A 34 -34.22 0.90 -23.82
CA THR A 34 -33.46 0.34 -22.70
C THR A 34 -33.40 1.31 -21.50
N ILE A 35 -33.24 2.62 -21.76
CA ILE A 35 -33.08 3.60 -20.72
C ILE A 35 -34.44 4.23 -20.36
N PRO A 36 -34.86 4.22 -19.09
CA PRO A 36 -36.09 4.92 -18.66
C PRO A 36 -36.02 6.42 -18.98
N GLU A 37 -37.14 6.97 -19.50
CA GLU A 37 -37.21 8.37 -19.97
C GLU A 37 -36.81 9.38 -18.89
N ASN A 38 -37.11 9.11 -17.63
CA ASN A 38 -36.81 10.01 -16.51
C ASN A 38 -35.31 10.14 -16.16
N ILE A 39 -34.47 9.24 -16.67
CA ILE A 39 -33.00 9.29 -16.46
C ILE A 39 -32.25 9.48 -17.78
N LEU A 40 -32.94 9.46 -18.93
CA LEU A 40 -32.33 9.73 -20.23
C LEU A 40 -31.94 11.21 -20.34
N LEU A 41 -30.66 11.48 -20.67
CA LEU A 41 -30.20 12.85 -20.94
C LEU A 41 -30.96 13.43 -22.14
N LYS A 42 -31.53 14.60 -21.95
CA LYS A 42 -32.31 15.32 -23.01
C LYS A 42 -31.43 16.12 -23.96
N ASN A 43 -30.25 16.50 -23.50
CA ASN A 43 -29.30 17.31 -24.25
C ASN A 43 -27.96 16.56 -24.34
N GLU A 44 -27.24 16.78 -25.40
CA GLU A 44 -25.85 16.35 -25.53
C GLU A 44 -24.98 16.95 -24.45
N LEU A 45 -23.92 16.24 -24.05
CA LEU A 45 -22.93 16.77 -23.13
C LEU A 45 -22.16 17.91 -23.80
N ASN A 46 -21.95 19.01 -23.09
CA ASN A 46 -21.12 20.11 -23.55
C ASN A 46 -19.63 19.73 -23.36
N LEU A 47 -19.10 19.00 -24.32
CA LEU A 47 -17.70 18.59 -24.36
C LEU A 47 -16.94 19.36 -25.42
N PRO A 48 -15.64 19.61 -25.23
CA PRO A 48 -14.79 20.15 -26.29
C PRO A 48 -14.68 19.17 -27.47
N ASP A 49 -14.24 19.65 -28.60
CA ASP A 49 -13.93 18.81 -29.75
C ASP A 49 -12.84 17.80 -29.45
N SER A 50 -12.84 16.68 -30.17
CA SER A 50 -11.81 15.64 -30.02
C SER A 50 -10.44 16.17 -30.47
N ILE A 51 -9.40 15.83 -29.71
CA ILE A 51 -8.01 16.20 -30.01
C ILE A 51 -7.19 14.94 -30.36
N SER A 52 -6.04 15.15 -31.00
CA SER A 52 -5.11 14.06 -31.31
C SER A 52 -4.36 13.56 -30.07
N GLU A 53 -3.77 12.35 -30.14
CA GLU A 53 -2.93 11.82 -29.07
C GLU A 53 -1.76 12.75 -28.73
N GLN A 54 -1.17 13.41 -29.75
CA GLN A 54 -0.08 14.36 -29.54
C GLN A 54 -0.53 15.62 -28.80
N GLU A 55 -1.69 16.16 -29.16
CA GLU A 55 -2.28 17.32 -28.49
C GLU A 55 -2.64 16.98 -27.03
N TRP A 56 -3.22 15.80 -26.81
CA TRP A 56 -3.51 15.29 -25.46
C TRP A 56 -2.27 15.20 -24.58
N LEU A 57 -1.20 14.56 -25.09
CA LEU A 57 0.04 14.43 -24.32
C LEU A 57 0.68 15.79 -24.02
N LYS A 58 0.59 16.73 -24.95
CA LYS A 58 1.05 18.11 -24.71
C LYS A 58 0.21 18.81 -23.65
N GLU A 59 -1.11 18.71 -23.73
CA GLU A 59 -2.01 19.33 -22.75
C GLU A 59 -1.78 18.73 -21.35
N ALA A 60 -1.64 17.40 -21.24
CA ALA A 60 -1.33 16.73 -20.00
C ALA A 60 0.02 17.18 -19.41
N ASP A 61 1.07 17.34 -20.25
CA ASP A 61 2.37 17.89 -19.83
C ASP A 61 2.24 19.35 -19.37
N ASP A 62 1.49 20.18 -20.10
CA ASP A 62 1.27 21.59 -19.72
C ASP A 62 0.49 21.71 -18.39
N ILE A 63 -0.53 20.88 -18.17
CA ILE A 63 -1.25 20.80 -16.89
C ILE A 63 -0.32 20.31 -15.77
N SER A 64 0.51 19.31 -16.02
CA SER A 64 1.44 18.78 -15.03
C SER A 64 2.41 19.84 -14.50
N LYS A 65 2.85 20.77 -15.37
CA LYS A 65 3.74 21.88 -15.01
C LYS A 65 3.12 22.94 -14.08
N LEU A 66 1.79 22.93 -13.94
CA LEU A 66 1.10 23.79 -12.97
C LEU A 66 1.32 23.32 -11.53
N ASN A 67 1.73 22.08 -11.33
CA ASN A 67 2.09 21.55 -10.03
C ASN A 67 3.49 22.02 -9.64
N GLY A 68 3.66 22.39 -8.37
CA GLY A 68 4.98 22.65 -7.82
C GLY A 68 5.83 21.38 -7.80
N ASN A 69 7.09 21.48 -8.24
CA ASN A 69 8.01 20.34 -8.20
C ASN A 69 8.80 20.38 -6.88
N PHE A 70 8.17 19.88 -5.82
CA PHE A 70 8.72 19.83 -4.48
C PHE A 70 9.27 18.45 -4.13
N LYS A 71 10.42 18.40 -3.47
CA LYS A 71 10.86 17.21 -2.75
C LYS A 71 10.08 17.07 -1.46
N THR A 72 9.44 15.92 -1.27
CA THR A 72 8.50 15.69 -0.18
C THR A 72 9.14 14.81 0.89
N TYR A 73 9.17 15.31 2.12
CA TYR A 73 9.63 14.61 3.32
C TYR A 73 8.51 14.53 4.37
N ILE A 74 7.26 14.46 3.92
CA ILE A 74 6.08 14.38 4.77
C ILE A 74 5.97 13.00 5.43
N GLY A 75 6.31 11.94 4.73
CA GLY A 75 6.15 10.56 5.19
C GLY A 75 4.69 10.14 5.31
N MET A 76 4.25 9.71 6.49
CA MET A 76 2.85 9.38 6.78
C MET A 76 2.30 8.21 5.96
N GLY A 77 3.16 7.24 5.64
CA GLY A 77 2.80 6.07 4.82
C GLY A 77 3.06 6.23 3.32
N TYR A 78 3.58 7.41 2.90
CA TYR A 78 3.91 7.73 1.51
C TYR A 78 5.39 8.11 1.40
N TYR A 79 6.17 7.35 0.64
CA TYR A 79 7.62 7.50 0.58
C TYR A 79 8.10 7.43 -0.87
N GLY A 80 9.12 8.21 -1.20
CA GLY A 80 9.85 8.04 -2.44
C GLY A 80 10.51 6.66 -2.48
N THR A 81 10.48 6.01 -3.63
CA THR A 81 11.09 4.69 -3.85
C THR A 81 11.67 4.62 -5.24
N ILE A 82 12.68 3.78 -5.42
CA ILE A 82 13.31 3.55 -6.72
C ILE A 82 12.75 2.26 -7.30
N THR A 83 11.82 2.38 -8.26
CA THR A 83 11.32 1.22 -9.00
C THR A 83 12.44 0.69 -9.89
N PRO A 84 12.92 -0.56 -9.70
CA PRO A 84 13.93 -1.12 -10.60
C PRO A 84 13.44 -1.09 -12.05
N PRO A 85 14.24 -0.58 -13.03
CA PRO A 85 13.82 -0.48 -14.42
C PRO A 85 13.33 -1.80 -15.02
N VAL A 86 13.93 -2.91 -14.60
CA VAL A 86 13.50 -4.25 -15.05
C VAL A 86 12.09 -4.60 -14.59
N ILE A 87 11.66 -4.13 -13.43
CA ILE A 87 10.28 -4.32 -12.92
C ILE A 87 9.34 -3.33 -13.61
N LEU A 88 9.73 -2.07 -13.70
CA LEU A 88 8.92 -1.03 -14.36
C LEU A 88 8.52 -1.46 -15.78
N ARG A 89 9.49 -1.82 -16.63
CA ARG A 89 9.24 -2.18 -18.02
C ARG A 89 8.58 -3.56 -18.21
N ASN A 90 8.89 -4.53 -17.36
CA ASN A 90 8.41 -5.90 -17.56
C ASN A 90 7.16 -6.26 -16.73
N VAL A 91 6.67 -5.37 -15.87
CA VAL A 91 5.43 -5.54 -15.10
C VAL A 91 4.51 -4.34 -15.32
N PHE A 92 4.91 -3.14 -14.91
CA PHE A 92 4.03 -1.97 -14.88
C PHE A 92 3.66 -1.49 -16.28
N GLU A 93 4.64 -1.39 -17.18
CA GLU A 93 4.47 -0.97 -18.57
C GLU A 93 4.13 -2.14 -19.51
N ASN A 94 4.11 -3.38 -19.05
CA ASN A 94 3.93 -4.55 -19.88
C ASN A 94 2.45 -4.94 -20.00
N PRO A 95 1.84 -4.84 -21.21
CA PRO A 95 0.45 -5.19 -21.43
C PRO A 95 0.12 -6.65 -21.11
N GLY A 96 1.09 -7.56 -21.14
CA GLY A 96 0.93 -8.94 -20.69
C GLY A 96 0.54 -9.04 -19.21
N TRP A 97 0.91 -8.05 -18.41
CA TRP A 97 0.58 -7.97 -16.99
C TRP A 97 -0.62 -7.07 -16.71
N TYR A 98 -0.62 -5.81 -17.20
CA TYR A 98 -1.67 -4.87 -16.83
C TYR A 98 -3.01 -5.11 -17.55
N THR A 99 -3.03 -5.78 -18.72
CA THR A 99 -4.28 -6.17 -19.38
C THR A 99 -4.85 -7.49 -18.87
N SER A 100 -4.09 -8.22 -18.05
CA SER A 100 -4.54 -9.50 -17.51
C SER A 100 -5.69 -9.33 -16.50
N TYR A 101 -6.62 -10.27 -16.52
CA TYR A 101 -7.72 -10.29 -15.54
C TYR A 101 -7.20 -10.50 -14.11
N THR A 102 -7.91 -9.98 -13.12
CA THR A 102 -7.63 -10.31 -11.72
C THR A 102 -7.58 -11.83 -11.57
N PRO A 103 -6.56 -12.40 -10.89
CA PRO A 103 -6.28 -13.84 -10.95
C PRO A 103 -7.26 -14.69 -10.13
N TYR A 104 -8.55 -14.63 -10.47
CA TYR A 104 -9.61 -15.43 -9.84
C TYR A 104 -9.71 -16.84 -10.43
N GLN A 105 -9.38 -16.98 -11.71
CA GLN A 105 -9.39 -18.26 -12.40
C GLN A 105 -7.99 -18.83 -12.45
N ALA A 106 -7.79 -19.94 -11.75
CA ALA A 106 -6.47 -20.57 -11.62
C ALA A 106 -5.92 -21.05 -12.96
N GLU A 107 -6.81 -21.45 -13.88
CA GLU A 107 -6.48 -22.01 -15.18
C GLU A 107 -5.72 -21.03 -16.08
N ILE A 108 -5.96 -19.75 -15.93
CA ILE A 108 -5.39 -18.69 -16.78
C ILE A 108 -4.49 -17.71 -16.02
N SER A 109 -4.09 -18.01 -14.79
CA SER A 109 -3.43 -17.05 -13.90
C SER A 109 -2.32 -17.67 -13.06
N GLN A 110 -1.71 -18.78 -13.47
CA GLN A 110 -0.73 -19.51 -12.65
C GLN A 110 0.51 -18.66 -12.33
N GLY A 111 0.93 -17.79 -13.25
CA GLY A 111 2.07 -16.90 -13.04
C GLY A 111 1.76 -15.78 -12.03
N ARG A 112 0.61 -15.11 -12.15
CA ARG A 112 0.20 -14.07 -11.20
C ARG A 112 -0.12 -14.65 -9.83
N LEU A 113 -0.70 -15.85 -9.76
CA LEU A 113 -0.90 -16.54 -8.49
C LEU A 113 0.43 -16.89 -7.81
N GLU A 114 1.46 -17.29 -8.56
CA GLU A 114 2.82 -17.47 -8.03
C GLU A 114 3.39 -16.16 -7.48
N ALA A 115 3.24 -15.05 -8.22
CA ALA A 115 3.69 -13.73 -7.77
C ALA A 115 2.95 -13.26 -6.50
N LEU A 116 1.65 -13.49 -6.40
CA LEU A 116 0.88 -13.16 -5.20
C LEU A 116 1.20 -14.09 -4.01
N LEU A 117 1.58 -15.33 -4.24
CA LEU A 117 2.11 -16.19 -3.18
C LEU A 117 3.46 -15.65 -2.66
N ASN A 118 4.33 -15.14 -3.55
CA ASN A 118 5.55 -14.46 -3.12
C ASN A 118 5.23 -13.23 -2.27
N PHE A 119 4.21 -12.43 -2.63
CA PHE A 119 3.74 -11.32 -1.82
C PHE A 119 3.32 -11.76 -0.41
N GLN A 120 2.49 -12.79 -0.30
CA GLN A 120 2.07 -13.34 1.01
C GLN A 120 3.27 -13.80 1.85
N THR A 121 4.21 -14.50 1.22
CA THR A 121 5.42 -14.99 1.89
C THR A 121 6.29 -13.85 2.38
N MET A 122 6.50 -12.82 1.56
CA MET A 122 7.23 -11.61 1.93
C MET A 122 6.62 -10.94 3.16
N VAL A 123 5.32 -10.73 3.16
CA VAL A 123 4.61 -10.08 4.27
C VAL A 123 4.70 -10.92 5.55
N MET A 124 4.48 -12.25 5.46
CA MET A 124 4.61 -13.15 6.61
C MET A 124 6.02 -13.13 7.19
N ASP A 125 7.04 -13.23 6.35
CA ASP A 125 8.44 -13.23 6.78
C ASP A 125 8.84 -11.92 7.47
N LEU A 126 8.44 -10.78 6.92
CA LEU A 126 8.78 -9.48 7.49
C LEU A 126 8.03 -9.17 8.78
N THR A 127 6.74 -9.49 8.86
CA THR A 127 5.91 -9.24 10.04
C THR A 127 6.06 -10.29 11.13
N GLY A 128 6.59 -11.47 10.80
CA GLY A 128 6.66 -12.64 11.67
C GLY A 128 5.30 -13.30 11.89
N MET A 129 4.28 -12.98 11.09
CA MET A 129 2.93 -13.52 11.23
C MET A 129 2.77 -14.85 10.49
N GLU A 130 1.80 -15.66 10.95
CA GLU A 130 1.56 -17.02 10.47
C GLU A 130 0.82 -17.07 9.13
N MET A 131 0.06 -16.03 8.81
CA MET A 131 -0.76 -15.92 7.59
C MET A 131 -0.77 -14.50 7.05
N SER A 132 -0.87 -14.38 5.72
CA SER A 132 -1.12 -13.13 5.02
C SER A 132 -2.11 -13.33 3.89
N ASN A 133 -2.87 -12.28 3.56
CA ASN A 133 -3.67 -12.23 2.34
C ASN A 133 -2.84 -11.81 1.10
N ALA A 134 -3.46 -11.86 -0.06
CA ALA A 134 -2.81 -11.51 -1.33
C ALA A 134 -2.86 -10.01 -1.67
N SER A 135 -3.38 -9.18 -0.89
CA SER A 135 -3.38 -7.72 -0.73
C SER A 135 -4.75 -7.17 -0.36
N LEU A 136 -4.76 -5.90 0.04
CA LEU A 136 -5.93 -5.03 0.16
C LEU A 136 -5.68 -3.70 -0.58
N LEU A 137 -6.63 -2.77 -0.49
CA LEU A 137 -6.56 -1.48 -1.18
C LEU A 137 -5.37 -0.64 -0.69
N ASP A 138 -5.32 -0.39 0.62
CA ASP A 138 -4.31 0.42 1.30
C ASP A 138 -4.20 0.05 2.79
N GLU A 139 -3.29 0.70 3.53
CA GLU A 139 -3.10 0.51 4.97
C GLU A 139 -4.36 0.83 5.77
N SER A 140 -5.01 1.96 5.47
CA SER A 140 -6.18 2.44 6.22
C SER A 140 -7.36 1.47 6.09
N THR A 141 -7.59 0.94 4.89
CA THR A 141 -8.58 -0.12 4.65
C THR A 141 -8.21 -1.40 5.41
N ALA A 142 -6.94 -1.80 5.38
CA ALA A 142 -6.48 -2.98 6.09
C ALA A 142 -6.65 -2.82 7.62
N ALA A 143 -6.39 -1.64 8.17
CA ALA A 143 -6.64 -1.31 9.57
C ALA A 143 -8.12 -1.41 9.92
N ALA A 144 -9.00 -0.85 9.10
CA ALA A 144 -10.44 -0.93 9.32
C ALA A 144 -10.97 -2.37 9.23
N GLU A 145 -10.49 -3.16 8.27
CA GLU A 145 -10.83 -4.58 8.16
C GLU A 145 -10.33 -5.38 9.38
N SER A 146 -9.18 -5.02 9.98
CA SER A 146 -8.68 -5.65 11.20
C SER A 146 -9.62 -5.40 12.39
N MET A 147 -10.10 -4.17 12.56
CA MET A 147 -11.09 -3.81 13.57
C MET A 147 -12.38 -4.62 13.39
N ILE A 148 -12.91 -4.69 12.16
CA ILE A 148 -14.13 -5.43 11.82
C ILE A 148 -13.96 -6.92 12.09
N MET A 149 -12.81 -7.49 11.67
CA MET A 149 -12.51 -8.90 11.89
C MET A 149 -12.45 -9.21 13.39
N LEU A 150 -11.75 -8.42 14.19
CA LEU A 150 -11.66 -8.61 15.64
C LEU A 150 -13.02 -8.44 16.31
N PHE A 151 -13.82 -7.45 15.90
CA PHE A 151 -15.18 -7.25 16.40
C PHE A 151 -16.08 -8.47 16.16
N SER A 152 -16.02 -9.04 14.96
CA SER A 152 -16.81 -10.21 14.56
C SER A 152 -16.36 -11.50 15.27
N ASN A 153 -15.08 -11.59 15.65
CA ASN A 153 -14.49 -12.75 16.31
C ASN A 153 -14.28 -12.59 17.83
N ARG A 154 -14.98 -11.64 18.45
CA ARG A 154 -14.93 -11.45 19.92
C ARG A 154 -15.26 -12.76 20.66
N LYS A 155 -14.54 -13.02 21.74
CA LYS A 155 -14.85 -14.12 22.67
C LYS A 155 -16.26 -13.96 23.25
N ARG A 156 -16.89 -15.07 23.59
CA ARG A 156 -18.28 -15.08 24.10
C ARG A 156 -18.49 -14.13 25.29
N ASP A 157 -17.50 -14.04 26.16
CA ASP A 157 -17.57 -13.17 27.35
C ASP A 157 -17.56 -11.69 26.96
N LEU A 158 -16.74 -11.29 26.00
CA LEU A 158 -16.74 -9.92 25.44
C LEU A 158 -18.08 -9.58 24.79
N ILE A 159 -18.69 -10.52 24.08
CA ILE A 159 -20.02 -10.33 23.47
C ILE A 159 -21.09 -10.17 24.54
N LYS A 160 -21.11 -11.04 25.59
CA LYS A 160 -22.07 -10.98 26.68
C LYS A 160 -21.98 -9.68 27.48
N ASN A 161 -20.76 -9.15 27.64
CA ASN A 161 -20.50 -7.91 28.37
C ASN A 161 -20.70 -6.66 27.49
N GLY A 162 -21.17 -6.81 26.23
CA GLY A 162 -21.41 -5.71 25.32
C GLY A 162 -20.16 -4.96 24.89
N SER A 163 -18.97 -5.61 24.92
CA SER A 163 -17.70 -4.96 24.55
C SER A 163 -17.70 -4.52 23.09
N ASN A 164 -17.81 -3.22 22.84
CA ASN A 164 -17.86 -2.59 21.53
C ASN A 164 -16.85 -1.46 21.35
N LYS A 165 -15.89 -1.32 22.27
CA LYS A 165 -14.87 -0.26 22.24
C LYS A 165 -13.61 -0.74 21.55
N PHE A 166 -13.09 0.11 20.65
CA PHE A 166 -11.80 -0.11 19.98
C PHE A 166 -10.88 1.05 20.29
N LEU A 167 -9.74 0.76 20.92
CA LEU A 167 -8.74 1.76 21.29
C LEU A 167 -7.80 2.02 20.11
N VAL A 168 -7.67 3.28 19.73
CA VAL A 168 -6.79 3.74 18.66
C VAL A 168 -5.73 4.65 19.27
N ASP A 169 -4.47 4.29 19.10
CA ASP A 169 -3.38 5.15 19.55
C ASP A 169 -3.43 6.50 18.83
N ILE A 170 -3.28 7.58 19.59
CA ILE A 170 -3.29 8.95 19.05
C ILE A 170 -2.18 9.15 17.99
N ASN A 171 -1.16 8.30 17.98
CA ASN A 171 -0.03 8.33 17.05
C ASN A 171 -0.20 7.37 15.85
N VAL A 172 -1.38 6.84 15.60
CA VAL A 172 -1.76 6.23 14.31
C VAL A 172 -1.89 7.33 13.26
N PHE A 173 -1.64 7.01 12.00
CA PHE A 173 -1.78 7.98 10.90
C PHE A 173 -3.20 8.55 10.83
N PRO A 174 -3.36 9.89 10.65
CA PRO A 174 -4.67 10.54 10.66
C PRO A 174 -5.65 9.97 9.63
N GLN A 175 -5.19 9.69 8.40
CA GLN A 175 -6.02 9.09 7.37
C GLN A 175 -6.56 7.72 7.79
N THR A 176 -5.78 6.94 8.51
CA THR A 176 -6.21 5.64 9.06
C THR A 176 -7.28 5.82 10.14
N ILE A 177 -7.12 6.81 11.02
CA ILE A 177 -8.13 7.15 12.04
C ILE A 177 -9.47 7.51 11.39
N GLU A 178 -9.47 8.31 10.30
CA GLU A 178 -10.71 8.70 9.62
C GLU A 178 -11.41 7.55 8.91
N VAL A 179 -10.67 6.62 8.33
CA VAL A 179 -11.26 5.40 7.75
C VAL A 179 -11.83 4.50 8.84
N LEU A 180 -11.12 4.35 9.97
CA LEU A 180 -11.63 3.64 11.15
C LEU A 180 -12.94 4.26 11.66
N ARG A 181 -13.05 5.59 11.79
CA ARG A 181 -14.29 6.30 12.16
C ARG A 181 -15.45 5.96 11.25
N THR A 182 -15.21 6.05 9.95
CA THR A 182 -16.23 5.77 8.93
C THR A 182 -16.77 4.36 9.04
N ARG A 183 -15.88 3.38 9.18
CA ARG A 183 -16.25 1.95 9.28
C ARG A 183 -16.86 1.58 10.63
N ALA A 184 -16.37 2.15 11.73
CA ALA A 184 -16.87 1.91 13.08
C ALA A 184 -18.34 2.33 13.24
N LYS A 185 -18.71 3.49 12.65
CA LYS A 185 -20.06 4.04 12.73
C LYS A 185 -21.14 3.05 12.28
N SER A 186 -20.93 2.35 11.18
CA SER A 186 -21.91 1.41 10.61
C SER A 186 -22.13 0.16 11.48
N LEU A 187 -21.19 -0.16 12.35
CA LEU A 187 -21.22 -1.33 13.23
C LEU A 187 -21.48 -0.98 14.71
N ASN A 188 -21.76 0.29 15.02
CA ASN A 188 -21.89 0.79 16.39
C ASN A 188 -20.65 0.48 17.26
N ILE A 189 -19.46 0.53 16.67
CA ILE A 189 -18.20 0.43 17.38
C ILE A 189 -17.84 1.82 17.90
N GLU A 190 -17.57 1.92 19.20
CA GLU A 190 -17.08 3.15 19.84
C GLU A 190 -15.55 3.21 19.69
N LEU A 191 -15.04 4.23 18.98
CA LEU A 191 -13.60 4.49 18.90
C LEU A 191 -13.16 5.37 20.07
N ILE A 192 -12.16 4.89 20.81
CA ILE A 192 -11.44 5.67 21.82
C ILE A 192 -10.09 6.03 21.21
N ILE A 193 -9.84 7.33 21.01
CA ILE A 193 -8.57 7.81 20.49
C ILE A 193 -7.82 8.46 21.64
N ASP A 194 -6.73 7.82 22.08
CA ASP A 194 -5.96 8.25 23.23
C ASP A 194 -4.52 7.71 23.17
N ASP A 195 -3.64 8.16 24.06
CA ASP A 195 -2.31 7.59 24.24
C ASP A 195 -2.40 6.18 24.84
N VAL A 196 -2.20 5.17 24.00
CA VAL A 196 -2.34 3.76 24.39
C VAL A 196 -1.40 3.33 25.52
N LEU A 197 -0.25 4.00 25.67
CA LEU A 197 0.74 3.68 26.70
C LEU A 197 0.26 4.08 28.09
N ASN A 198 -0.46 5.21 28.17
CA ASN A 198 -0.95 5.80 29.42
C ASN A 198 -2.43 5.52 29.67
N TYR A 199 -3.16 5.01 28.69
CA TYR A 199 -4.58 4.69 28.80
C TYR A 199 -4.81 3.54 29.78
N ASP A 200 -5.81 3.71 30.64
CA ASP A 200 -6.26 2.67 31.58
C ASP A 200 -7.15 1.65 30.84
N ILE A 201 -6.51 0.59 30.31
CA ILE A 201 -7.18 -0.47 29.55
C ILE A 201 -8.11 -1.28 30.46
N LYS A 202 -9.43 -1.17 30.23
CA LYS A 202 -10.51 -1.74 31.03
C LYS A 202 -11.46 -2.60 30.21
N ASP A 203 -12.40 -3.23 30.90
CA ASP A 203 -13.53 -3.94 30.31
C ASP A 203 -14.30 -3.07 29.32
N GLY A 204 -14.86 -3.71 28.30
CA GLY A 204 -15.57 -3.07 27.19
C GLY A 204 -14.70 -2.86 25.95
N ILE A 205 -13.37 -2.95 26.04
CA ILE A 205 -12.44 -2.91 24.92
C ILE A 205 -12.31 -4.33 24.33
N PHE A 206 -12.46 -4.47 23.00
CA PHE A 206 -12.25 -5.73 22.29
C PHE A 206 -10.94 -5.80 21.52
N GLY A 207 -10.30 -4.66 21.28
CA GLY A 207 -9.03 -4.57 20.60
C GLY A 207 -8.46 -3.16 20.59
N ALA A 208 -7.20 -3.07 20.19
CA ALA A 208 -6.51 -1.79 20.00
C ALA A 208 -5.65 -1.81 18.75
N ILE A 209 -5.36 -0.62 18.19
CA ILE A 209 -4.43 -0.43 17.09
C ILE A 209 -3.37 0.61 17.44
N VAL A 210 -2.12 0.29 17.09
CA VAL A 210 -0.95 1.17 17.22
C VAL A 210 -0.19 1.25 15.90
N GLN A 211 0.63 2.29 15.71
CA GLN A 211 1.50 2.47 14.53
C GLN A 211 2.96 2.20 14.89
N TYR A 212 3.72 1.51 14.01
CA TYR A 212 5.09 1.09 14.26
C TYR A 212 5.97 1.16 12.99
N PRO A 213 6.94 2.10 12.90
CA PRO A 213 7.08 3.29 13.76
C PRO A 213 5.82 4.16 13.78
N ASN A 214 5.64 4.97 14.83
CA ASN A 214 4.45 5.80 14.95
C ASN A 214 4.49 7.03 14.00
N LYS A 215 3.41 7.80 13.93
CA LYS A 215 3.30 8.97 13.02
C LYS A 215 4.37 10.03 13.22
N LEU A 216 4.98 10.09 14.39
CA LEU A 216 6.09 11.00 14.70
C LEU A 216 7.46 10.36 14.45
N GLY A 217 7.50 9.10 14.05
CA GLY A 217 8.71 8.34 13.75
C GLY A 217 9.30 7.57 14.92
N GLU A 218 8.69 7.62 16.11
CA GLU A 218 9.20 6.89 17.27
C GLU A 218 8.96 5.39 17.19
N ILE A 219 9.98 4.61 17.52
CA ILE A 219 9.93 3.15 17.66
C ILE A 219 9.63 2.83 19.12
N ILE A 220 8.49 2.17 19.37
CA ILE A 220 7.98 1.87 20.72
C ILE A 220 7.75 0.36 20.86
N ASP A 221 8.12 -0.21 22.02
CA ASP A 221 7.77 -1.58 22.37
C ASP A 221 6.36 -1.64 22.96
N TYR A 222 5.45 -2.26 22.22
CA TYR A 222 4.04 -2.43 22.63
C TYR A 222 3.74 -3.74 23.37
N SER A 223 4.76 -4.51 23.78
CA SER A 223 4.59 -5.81 24.46
C SER A 223 3.75 -5.68 25.74
N GLN A 224 3.93 -4.62 26.52
CA GLN A 224 3.14 -4.38 27.73
C GLN A 224 1.67 -4.06 27.41
N VAL A 225 1.42 -3.29 26.34
CA VAL A 225 0.05 -3.01 25.85
C VAL A 225 -0.64 -4.30 25.43
N SER A 226 0.07 -5.14 24.68
CA SER A 226 -0.42 -6.47 24.27
C SER A 226 -0.79 -7.33 25.47
N ASN A 227 0.06 -7.36 26.50
CA ASN A 227 -0.20 -8.13 27.72
C ASN A 227 -1.45 -7.63 28.47
N LYS A 228 -1.62 -6.30 28.62
CA LYS A 228 -2.82 -5.71 29.22
C LYS A 228 -4.08 -6.04 28.43
N LEU A 229 -4.07 -5.91 27.11
CA LEU A 229 -5.19 -6.29 26.25
C LEU A 229 -5.54 -7.78 26.38
N ASN A 230 -4.54 -8.64 26.32
CA ASN A 230 -4.73 -10.08 26.45
C ASN A 230 -5.36 -10.46 27.81
N SER A 231 -5.04 -9.76 28.90
CA SER A 231 -5.61 -10.04 30.24
C SER A 231 -7.12 -9.84 30.31
N ILE A 232 -7.68 -8.96 29.48
CA ILE A 232 -9.13 -8.72 29.35
C ILE A 232 -9.73 -9.45 28.14
N GLY A 233 -8.94 -10.26 27.43
CA GLY A 233 -9.39 -11.00 26.25
C GLY A 233 -9.45 -10.20 24.94
N ALA A 234 -8.94 -8.97 24.94
CA ALA A 234 -8.82 -8.10 23.77
C ALA A 234 -7.53 -8.41 22.98
N GLU A 235 -7.44 -7.90 21.75
CA GLU A 235 -6.38 -8.21 20.80
C GLU A 235 -5.67 -6.93 20.31
N LEU A 236 -4.36 -7.04 20.00
CA LEU A 236 -3.55 -5.94 19.48
C LEU A 236 -3.39 -6.04 17.95
N VAL A 237 -3.65 -4.93 17.28
CA VAL A 237 -3.30 -4.68 15.86
C VAL A 237 -2.11 -3.74 15.82
N ILE A 238 -1.13 -4.04 14.98
CA ILE A 238 0.02 -3.16 14.72
C ILE A 238 0.03 -2.78 13.24
N ALA A 239 -0.13 -1.49 12.94
CA ALA A 239 0.11 -0.96 11.61
C ALA A 239 1.63 -0.71 11.45
N SER A 240 2.26 -1.31 10.43
CA SER A 240 3.72 -1.34 10.31
C SER A 240 4.23 -0.98 8.93
N ASP A 241 5.37 -0.32 8.90
CA ASP A 241 6.19 -0.13 7.72
C ASP A 241 7.13 -1.34 7.49
N LEU A 242 6.94 -2.05 6.38
CA LEU A 242 7.73 -3.26 6.06
C LEU A 242 9.24 -2.99 5.88
N MET A 243 9.63 -1.80 5.40
CA MET A 243 11.04 -1.47 5.19
C MET A 243 11.76 -1.38 6.55
N SER A 244 11.15 -0.75 7.54
CA SER A 244 11.69 -0.66 8.89
C SER A 244 11.84 -2.04 9.52
N LEU A 245 10.91 -2.97 9.25
CA LEU A 245 10.92 -4.33 9.79
C LEU A 245 12.11 -5.18 9.29
N THR A 246 12.87 -4.72 8.32
CA THR A 246 14.13 -5.38 7.94
C THR A 246 15.25 -5.15 8.96
N LEU A 247 15.14 -4.10 9.77
CA LEU A 247 16.13 -3.69 10.77
C LEU A 247 15.63 -3.80 12.21
N ILE A 248 14.32 -3.55 12.45
CA ILE A 248 13.72 -3.55 13.78
C ILE A 248 12.88 -4.78 14.06
N THR A 249 12.68 -5.06 15.35
CA THR A 249 11.93 -6.21 15.84
C THR A 249 10.55 -6.31 15.19
N GLU A 250 10.21 -7.49 14.72
CA GLU A 250 8.93 -7.76 14.06
C GLU A 250 7.73 -7.71 15.03
N PRO A 251 6.56 -7.23 14.58
CA PRO A 251 5.36 -7.07 15.42
C PRO A 251 4.86 -8.34 16.10
N SER A 252 5.10 -9.51 15.52
CA SER A 252 4.73 -10.81 16.12
C SER A 252 5.38 -11.01 17.50
N LYS A 253 6.61 -10.51 17.70
CA LYS A 253 7.35 -10.59 18.97
C LYS A 253 6.75 -9.70 20.05
N MET A 254 6.06 -8.62 19.68
CA MET A 254 5.33 -7.76 20.59
C MET A 254 3.90 -8.25 20.88
N GLY A 255 3.55 -9.46 20.41
CA GLY A 255 2.26 -10.08 20.67
C GLY A 255 1.11 -9.64 19.75
N ALA A 256 1.39 -8.96 18.64
CA ALA A 256 0.40 -8.60 17.65
C ALA A 256 -0.46 -9.81 17.24
N SER A 257 -1.76 -9.62 17.13
CA SER A 257 -2.70 -10.60 16.59
C SER A 257 -2.97 -10.39 15.11
N VAL A 258 -2.85 -9.14 14.68
CA VAL A 258 -2.96 -8.70 13.30
C VAL A 258 -1.88 -7.65 13.04
N VAL A 259 -1.29 -7.70 11.86
CA VAL A 259 -0.36 -6.68 11.36
C VAL A 259 -0.86 -6.20 10.00
N VAL A 260 -0.96 -4.89 9.84
CA VAL A 260 -1.42 -4.25 8.60
C VAL A 260 -0.42 -3.19 8.15
N GLY A 261 -0.50 -2.74 6.93
CA GLY A 261 0.35 -1.67 6.42
C GLY A 261 0.26 -1.52 4.90
N SER A 262 1.16 -0.73 4.35
CA SER A 262 1.33 -0.53 2.91
C SER A 262 2.63 -1.16 2.41
N THR A 263 2.61 -1.68 1.18
CA THR A 263 3.81 -2.15 0.48
C THR A 263 4.35 -1.11 -0.52
N GLN A 264 3.84 0.12 -0.48
CA GLN A 264 4.17 1.17 -1.45
C GLN A 264 5.67 1.38 -1.60
N ARG A 265 6.43 1.47 -0.50
CA ARG A 265 7.88 1.72 -0.56
C ARG A 265 8.72 0.52 -1.03
N PHE A 266 8.08 -0.57 -1.45
CA PHE A 266 8.70 -1.69 -2.15
C PHE A 266 8.60 -1.49 -3.67
N GLY A 267 9.10 -0.38 -4.16
CA GLY A 267 9.23 -0.08 -5.58
C GLY A 267 7.94 0.35 -6.28
N VAL A 268 6.90 0.73 -5.56
CA VAL A 268 5.67 1.26 -6.15
C VAL A 268 5.72 2.80 -6.12
N PRO A 269 5.68 3.49 -7.27
CA PRO A 269 5.64 4.96 -7.31
C PRO A 269 4.48 5.52 -6.47
N ILE A 270 4.64 6.73 -5.92
CA ILE A 270 3.59 7.38 -5.12
C ILE A 270 2.30 7.56 -5.93
N GLY A 271 2.39 7.81 -7.25
CA GLY A 271 1.26 7.88 -8.17
C GLY A 271 0.18 8.85 -7.71
N PHE A 272 0.55 10.06 -7.34
CA PHE A 272 -0.36 11.11 -6.84
C PHE A 272 -1.19 10.72 -5.60
N GLY A 273 -0.68 9.81 -4.80
CA GLY A 273 -1.34 9.36 -3.57
C GLY A 273 -1.97 7.96 -3.67
N GLY A 274 -1.70 7.22 -4.69
CA GLY A 274 -2.16 5.83 -4.84
C GLY A 274 -2.81 5.56 -6.21
N PRO A 275 -3.33 4.33 -6.43
CA PRO A 275 -3.51 3.25 -5.44
C PRO A 275 -2.22 2.56 -4.99
N HIS A 276 -2.27 1.93 -3.79
CA HIS A 276 -1.16 1.14 -3.26
C HIS A 276 -1.65 -0.27 -2.87
N ALA A 277 -0.74 -1.23 -2.73
CA ALA A 277 -1.10 -2.53 -2.20
C ALA A 277 -0.96 -2.52 -0.67
N GLY A 278 -2.09 -2.48 0.04
CA GLY A 278 -2.14 -2.72 1.46
C GLY A 278 -1.93 -4.20 1.77
N PHE A 279 -1.39 -4.53 2.93
CA PHE A 279 -1.26 -5.90 3.40
C PHE A 279 -2.01 -6.14 4.70
N PHE A 280 -2.37 -7.40 4.91
CA PHE A 280 -3.03 -7.87 6.11
C PHE A 280 -2.44 -9.22 6.49
N ALA A 281 -1.79 -9.29 7.64
CA ALA A 281 -1.23 -10.52 8.18
C ALA A 281 -1.79 -10.80 9.58
N CYS A 282 -2.00 -12.05 9.95
CA CYS A 282 -2.61 -12.41 11.22
C CYS A 282 -2.16 -13.78 11.73
N LYS A 283 -2.51 -14.06 13.00
CA LYS A 283 -2.37 -15.39 13.60
C LYS A 283 -3.27 -16.41 12.88
N GLU A 284 -2.84 -17.66 12.78
CA GLU A 284 -3.58 -18.74 12.09
C GLU A 284 -5.01 -18.94 12.61
N LYS A 285 -5.27 -18.64 13.87
CA LYS A 285 -6.62 -18.73 14.45
C LYS A 285 -7.68 -17.95 13.67
N TYR A 286 -7.27 -16.90 12.92
CA TYR A 286 -8.15 -16.05 12.11
C TYR A 286 -8.27 -16.49 10.64
N LYS A 287 -7.70 -17.63 10.24
CA LYS A 287 -7.69 -18.08 8.83
C LYS A 287 -9.04 -18.15 8.14
N ARG A 288 -10.14 -18.31 8.90
CA ARG A 288 -11.50 -18.34 8.37
C ARG A 288 -12.19 -16.97 8.37
N SER A 289 -11.54 -15.94 8.89
CA SER A 289 -12.10 -14.60 9.05
C SER A 289 -11.22 -13.51 8.41
N ILE A 290 -10.01 -13.84 7.98
CA ILE A 290 -9.09 -12.89 7.35
C ILE A 290 -9.74 -12.29 6.08
N PRO A 291 -9.73 -10.96 5.90
CA PRO A 291 -10.27 -10.30 4.70
C PRO A 291 -9.37 -10.53 3.48
N GLY A 292 -9.94 -10.30 2.31
CA GLY A 292 -9.21 -10.39 1.03
C GLY A 292 -8.95 -11.84 0.58
N ARG A 293 -8.23 -11.98 -0.52
CA ARG A 293 -7.94 -13.27 -1.16
C ARG A 293 -6.73 -13.93 -0.52
N ILE A 294 -6.73 -15.26 -0.51
CA ILE A 294 -5.57 -16.06 -0.09
C ILE A 294 -5.22 -17.00 -1.24
N ILE A 295 -3.95 -17.03 -1.62
CA ILE A 295 -3.41 -17.96 -2.58
C ILE A 295 -2.86 -19.17 -1.83
N GLY A 296 -3.24 -20.35 -2.30
CA GLY A 296 -2.78 -21.62 -1.77
C GLY A 296 -2.08 -22.49 -2.82
N VAL A 297 -1.22 -23.37 -2.35
CA VAL A 297 -0.54 -24.36 -3.18
C VAL A 297 -1.42 -25.59 -3.33
N SER A 298 -1.53 -26.11 -4.56
CA SER A 298 -2.29 -27.29 -4.94
C SER A 298 -1.46 -28.15 -5.89
N LYS A 299 -2.09 -29.12 -6.50
CA LYS A 299 -1.51 -29.95 -7.58
C LYS A 299 -2.47 -29.96 -8.77
N ASP A 300 -1.92 -30.00 -9.97
CA ASP A 300 -2.67 -30.23 -11.20
C ASP A 300 -3.02 -31.74 -11.36
N THR A 301 -3.73 -32.06 -12.43
CA THR A 301 -4.15 -33.44 -12.73
C THR A 301 -2.98 -34.39 -12.99
N LYS A 302 -1.78 -33.85 -13.28
CA LYS A 302 -0.55 -34.62 -13.50
C LYS A 302 0.32 -34.69 -12.24
N GLY A 303 -0.13 -34.08 -11.12
CA GLY A 303 0.60 -34.05 -9.86
C GLY A 303 1.63 -32.93 -9.75
N ASN A 304 1.76 -32.03 -10.74
CA ASN A 304 2.67 -30.89 -10.67
C ASN A 304 2.14 -29.82 -9.73
N LYS A 305 3.05 -28.99 -9.18
CA LYS A 305 2.71 -27.85 -8.34
C LYS A 305 1.84 -26.87 -9.12
N ALA A 306 0.72 -26.49 -8.54
CA ALA A 306 -0.24 -25.52 -9.07
C ALA A 306 -0.71 -24.58 -7.98
N TYR A 307 -1.28 -23.44 -8.36
CA TYR A 307 -1.76 -22.42 -7.46
C TYR A 307 -3.24 -22.18 -7.65
N ARG A 308 -3.94 -21.84 -6.59
CA ARG A 308 -5.37 -21.49 -6.64
C ARG A 308 -5.72 -20.57 -5.48
N MET A 309 -6.86 -19.91 -5.56
CA MET A 309 -7.44 -19.26 -4.39
C MET A 309 -7.84 -20.30 -3.34
N ALA A 310 -7.49 -20.03 -2.09
CA ALA A 310 -7.78 -20.90 -0.94
C ALA A 310 -8.87 -20.28 -0.05
N LEU A 311 -9.58 -21.16 0.70
CA LEU A 311 -10.58 -20.76 1.69
C LEU A 311 -11.69 -19.84 1.13
N GLN A 312 -12.11 -20.02 -0.11
CA GLN A 312 -13.11 -19.19 -0.80
C GLN A 312 -14.48 -19.16 -0.12
N THR A 313 -14.81 -20.19 0.68
CA THR A 313 -16.10 -20.25 1.40
C THR A 313 -16.36 -19.12 2.38
N ARG A 314 -15.35 -18.32 2.74
CA ARG A 314 -15.47 -17.13 3.59
C ARG A 314 -15.79 -15.86 2.81
N GLU A 315 -15.71 -15.90 1.48
CA GLU A 315 -15.81 -14.74 0.62
C GLU A 315 -17.25 -14.33 0.32
N GLN A 316 -17.43 -13.04 -0.02
CA GLN A 316 -18.72 -12.41 -0.24
C GLN A 316 -19.56 -13.11 -1.32
N HIS A 317 -18.97 -13.55 -2.43
CA HIS A 317 -19.71 -14.21 -3.52
C HIS A 317 -20.30 -15.58 -3.12
N ILE A 318 -19.83 -16.16 -2.00
CA ILE A 318 -20.38 -17.42 -1.45
C ILE A 318 -21.26 -17.14 -0.22
N LYS A 319 -20.74 -16.38 0.74
CA LYS A 319 -21.45 -16.12 2.02
C LYS A 319 -22.41 -14.94 1.97
N ARG A 320 -22.38 -14.12 0.93
CA ARG A 320 -23.24 -12.94 0.76
C ARG A 320 -23.18 -12.03 1.99
N GLU A 321 -24.33 -11.67 2.57
CA GLU A 321 -24.45 -10.83 3.76
C GLU A 321 -23.77 -11.40 5.03
N LYS A 322 -23.43 -12.68 5.04
CA LYS A 322 -22.73 -13.35 6.15
C LYS A 322 -21.21 -13.36 5.98
N ALA A 323 -20.69 -12.75 4.92
CA ALA A 323 -19.26 -12.65 4.71
C ALA A 323 -18.60 -11.76 5.80
N THR A 324 -17.39 -12.13 6.22
CA THR A 324 -16.63 -11.34 7.19
C THR A 324 -16.21 -9.99 6.62
N SER A 325 -15.95 -9.94 5.31
CA SER A 325 -15.57 -8.73 4.58
C SER A 325 -16.27 -8.67 3.23
N ASN A 326 -16.62 -7.46 2.81
CA ASN A 326 -17.19 -7.18 1.49
C ASN A 326 -16.13 -6.79 0.44
N ILE A 327 -14.85 -6.88 0.77
CA ILE A 327 -13.77 -6.59 -0.17
C ILE A 327 -13.74 -7.67 -1.25
N CYS A 328 -14.03 -7.24 -2.48
CA CYS A 328 -14.05 -8.10 -3.66
C CYS A 328 -12.72 -8.06 -4.41
N THR A 329 -12.16 -6.86 -4.63
CA THR A 329 -10.99 -6.63 -5.46
C THR A 329 -9.77 -6.27 -4.62
N ALA A 330 -8.63 -6.85 -4.96
CA ALA A 330 -7.32 -6.54 -4.37
C ALA A 330 -6.44 -5.82 -5.40
N GLN A 331 -5.38 -5.17 -4.92
CA GLN A 331 -4.37 -4.49 -5.75
C GLN A 331 -3.40 -5.53 -6.35
N ALA A 332 -3.80 -6.20 -7.43
CA ALA A 332 -3.02 -7.31 -7.97
C ALA A 332 -1.68 -6.86 -8.58
N LEU A 333 -1.70 -5.88 -9.51
CA LEU A 333 -0.49 -5.43 -10.22
C LEU A 333 0.54 -4.84 -9.26
N LEU A 334 0.10 -3.96 -8.34
CA LEU A 334 0.99 -3.31 -7.38
C LEU A 334 1.54 -4.29 -6.33
N ALA A 335 0.76 -5.29 -5.95
CA ALA A 335 1.24 -6.38 -5.09
C ALA A 335 2.30 -7.24 -5.81
N VAL A 336 2.12 -7.49 -7.10
CA VAL A 336 3.13 -8.14 -7.93
C VAL A 336 4.41 -7.31 -7.97
N MET A 337 4.33 -6.00 -8.24
CA MET A 337 5.49 -5.10 -8.23
C MET A 337 6.24 -5.16 -6.91
N ALA A 338 5.54 -5.02 -5.78
CA ALA A 338 6.14 -5.06 -4.45
C ALA A 338 6.81 -6.41 -4.14
N SER A 339 6.19 -7.52 -4.54
CA SER A 339 6.80 -8.84 -4.37
C SER A 339 8.05 -9.01 -5.24
N MET A 340 8.02 -8.51 -6.48
CA MET A 340 9.16 -8.58 -7.41
C MET A 340 10.32 -7.67 -6.97
N TYR A 341 10.03 -6.53 -6.33
CA TYR A 341 11.05 -5.71 -5.67
C TYR A 341 11.83 -6.54 -4.63
N SER A 342 11.11 -7.29 -3.80
CA SER A 342 11.73 -8.17 -2.80
C SER A 342 12.49 -9.34 -3.43
N VAL A 343 12.00 -9.89 -4.53
CA VAL A 343 12.68 -10.95 -5.29
C VAL A 343 13.97 -10.45 -5.92
N TYR A 344 13.95 -9.23 -6.48
CA TYR A 344 15.10 -8.65 -7.16
C TYR A 344 16.21 -8.21 -6.20
N HIS A 345 15.85 -7.52 -5.11
CA HIS A 345 16.82 -7.05 -4.12
C HIS A 345 17.28 -8.15 -3.16
N GLY A 346 16.43 -9.12 -2.89
CA GLY A 346 16.68 -10.14 -1.87
C GLY A 346 16.78 -9.57 -0.45
N PRO A 347 16.99 -10.42 0.55
CA PRO A 347 17.06 -9.98 1.95
C PRO A 347 18.21 -8.98 2.21
N ASP A 348 19.37 -9.19 1.60
CA ASP A 348 20.55 -8.34 1.81
C ASP A 348 20.40 -6.98 1.11
N GLY A 349 19.83 -6.95 -0.09
CA GLY A 349 19.58 -5.72 -0.83
C GLY A 349 18.57 -4.82 -0.12
N ILE A 350 17.44 -5.37 0.34
CA ILE A 350 16.44 -4.59 1.08
C ILE A 350 17.01 -4.10 2.41
N LYS A 351 17.77 -4.95 3.12
CA LYS A 351 18.45 -4.55 4.36
C LYS A 351 19.43 -3.40 4.13
N LYS A 352 20.17 -3.42 3.01
CA LYS A 352 21.08 -2.33 2.63
C LYS A 352 20.33 -1.02 2.39
N ILE A 353 19.20 -1.07 1.67
CA ILE A 353 18.34 0.09 1.42
C ILE A 353 17.84 0.66 2.75
N ALA A 354 17.28 -0.17 3.61
CA ALA A 354 16.81 0.25 4.92
C ALA A 354 17.93 0.83 5.79
N THR A 355 19.13 0.24 5.77
CA THR A 355 20.30 0.73 6.51
C THR A 355 20.73 2.10 6.00
N ASP A 356 20.74 2.31 4.68
CA ASP A 356 21.08 3.60 4.08
C ASP A 356 20.08 4.71 4.49
N ILE A 357 18.79 4.42 4.48
CA ILE A 357 17.76 5.33 4.97
C ILE A 357 18.01 5.68 6.45
N ALA A 358 18.19 4.67 7.30
CA ALA A 358 18.33 4.86 8.75
C ALA A 358 19.61 5.63 9.11
N THR A 359 20.73 5.38 8.41
CA THR A 359 21.99 6.10 8.64
C THR A 359 21.93 7.55 8.17
N LYS A 360 21.27 7.83 7.05
CA LYS A 360 20.98 9.18 6.58
C LYS A 360 20.10 9.95 7.57
N THR A 361 19.07 9.29 8.12
CA THR A 361 18.20 9.90 9.13
C THR A 361 18.95 10.21 10.41
N LYS A 362 19.86 9.33 10.84
CA LYS A 362 20.72 9.57 11.99
C LYS A 362 21.67 10.77 11.75
N TYR A 363 22.28 10.84 10.56
CA TYR A 363 23.13 11.97 10.17
C TYR A 363 22.37 13.30 10.19
N LEU A 364 21.15 13.33 9.64
CA LEU A 364 20.28 14.52 9.69
C LEU A 364 19.97 14.91 11.15
N SER A 365 19.55 13.94 11.96
CA SER A 365 19.23 14.16 13.38
C SER A 365 20.40 14.74 14.15
N ASP A 366 21.60 14.18 14.01
CA ASP A 366 22.79 14.62 14.73
C ASP A 366 23.24 16.02 14.28
N SER A 367 23.18 16.29 12.98
CA SER A 367 23.50 17.60 12.43
C SER A 367 22.54 18.69 12.93
N LEU A 368 21.22 18.42 12.94
CA LEU A 368 20.23 19.35 13.46
C LEU A 368 20.37 19.55 14.96
N ASN A 369 20.64 18.48 15.73
CA ASN A 369 20.91 18.56 17.16
C ASN A 369 22.13 19.47 17.45
N SER A 370 23.19 19.39 16.63
CA SER A 370 24.41 20.17 16.81
C SER A 370 24.23 21.68 16.60
N ILE A 371 23.19 22.08 15.90
CA ILE A 371 22.80 23.49 15.66
C ILE A 371 21.57 23.92 16.47
N GLY A 372 21.15 23.12 17.45
CA GLY A 372 20.14 23.48 18.45
C GLY A 372 18.72 22.98 18.17
N PHE A 373 18.48 22.22 17.10
CA PHE A 373 17.16 21.64 16.81
C PHE A 373 17.12 20.18 17.27
N VAL A 374 16.66 19.97 18.49
CA VAL A 374 16.72 18.66 19.16
C VAL A 374 15.64 17.72 18.66
N ASN A 375 16.03 16.54 18.15
CA ASN A 375 15.10 15.47 17.83
C ASN A 375 14.46 14.91 19.12
N LYS A 376 13.13 14.87 19.15
CA LYS A 376 12.34 14.37 20.28
C LYS A 376 12.32 12.84 20.37
N ASN A 377 12.51 12.15 19.25
CA ASN A 377 12.49 10.70 19.19
C ASN A 377 13.76 10.11 19.78
N LYS A 378 13.61 9.18 20.71
CA LYS A 378 14.73 8.42 21.30
C LYS A 378 15.19 7.29 20.39
N ASN A 379 14.24 6.62 19.73
CA ASN A 379 14.48 5.54 18.79
C ASN A 379 13.68 5.82 17.53
N TYR A 380 14.32 5.83 16.36
CA TYR A 380 13.67 6.18 15.09
C TYR A 380 14.36 5.45 13.94
N PHE A 381 13.61 5.24 12.86
CA PHE A 381 14.10 4.61 11.64
C PHE A 381 14.38 5.65 10.56
N ASP A 382 13.36 6.24 9.99
CA ASP A 382 13.39 7.14 8.83
C ASP A 382 12.84 8.55 9.13
N THR A 383 12.20 8.72 10.28
CA THR A 383 11.47 9.94 10.62
C THR A 383 11.98 10.53 11.93
N ILE A 384 12.30 11.83 11.92
CA ILE A 384 12.63 12.63 13.10
C ILE A 384 11.50 13.61 13.40
N CYS A 385 11.36 13.98 14.67
CA CYS A 385 10.37 14.93 15.16
C CYS A 385 11.04 16.07 15.91
N LEU A 386 10.77 17.30 15.51
CA LEU A 386 11.36 18.53 16.07
C LEU A 386 10.26 19.46 16.58
N ASN A 387 10.62 20.45 17.41
CA ASN A 387 9.72 21.57 17.67
C ASN A 387 9.48 22.39 16.40
N TYR A 388 8.26 22.93 16.25
CA TYR A 388 7.97 23.90 15.20
C TYR A 388 8.87 25.15 15.36
N VAL A 389 9.28 25.72 14.24
CA VAL A 389 10.13 26.91 14.19
C VAL A 389 9.52 27.90 13.19
N ASP A 390 9.19 29.09 13.66
CA ASP A 390 8.66 30.16 12.83
C ASP A 390 9.62 30.55 11.70
N GLY A 391 9.10 30.79 10.51
CA GLY A 391 9.88 31.16 9.33
C GLY A 391 10.60 30.00 8.62
N LEU A 392 10.58 28.78 9.20
CA LEU A 392 11.25 27.63 8.57
C LEU A 392 10.52 27.17 7.30
N ARG A 393 9.19 27.23 7.32
CA ARG A 393 8.37 26.75 6.20
C ARG A 393 8.67 27.54 4.93
N GLU A 394 8.72 28.85 5.03
CA GLU A 394 9.01 29.75 3.91
C GLU A 394 10.40 29.48 3.32
N ILE A 395 11.41 29.27 4.18
CA ILE A 395 12.78 28.97 3.75
C ILE A 395 12.84 27.63 3.00
N LEU A 396 12.09 26.63 3.45
CA LEU A 396 12.08 25.31 2.83
C LEU A 396 11.27 25.32 1.52
N GLU A 397 10.12 26.00 1.49
CA GLU A 397 9.32 26.16 0.27
C GLU A 397 10.08 26.90 -0.83
N ASP A 398 10.90 27.92 -0.48
CA ASP A 398 11.82 28.60 -1.41
C ASP A 398 12.90 27.65 -1.97
N ASN A 399 13.20 26.58 -1.28
CA ASN A 399 14.09 25.50 -1.73
C ASN A 399 13.34 24.30 -2.37
N ASN A 400 12.03 24.44 -2.63
CA ASN A 400 11.16 23.37 -3.13
C ASN A 400 11.15 22.12 -2.25
N ILE A 401 11.07 22.29 -0.94
CA ILE A 401 11.03 21.21 0.05
C ILE A 401 9.73 21.29 0.86
N ASN A 402 9.01 20.17 0.94
CA ASN A 402 7.85 19.98 1.78
C ASN A 402 8.18 19.09 2.98
N LEU A 403 7.90 19.57 4.19
CA LEU A 403 7.92 18.79 5.42
C LEU A 403 6.50 18.60 5.95
N ASN A 404 6.36 17.78 6.97
CA ASN A 404 5.10 17.62 7.68
C ASN A 404 4.97 18.67 8.78
N TYR A 405 4.16 19.71 8.55
CA TYR A 405 3.87 20.82 9.47
C TYR A 405 2.54 20.67 10.23
N ASN A 406 1.84 19.54 10.08
CA ASN A 406 0.43 19.40 10.46
C ASN A 406 0.20 19.04 11.94
N TYR A 407 1.23 18.98 12.77
CA TYR A 407 1.09 18.66 14.19
C TYR A 407 1.39 19.89 15.04
N LEU A 408 0.43 20.24 15.90
CA LEU A 408 0.55 21.30 16.90
C LEU A 408 1.98 21.31 17.49
N ASP A 409 2.69 22.41 17.30
CA ASP A 409 4.05 22.64 17.81
C ASP A 409 5.14 21.66 17.35
N ASN A 410 4.89 20.81 16.36
CA ASN A 410 5.87 19.83 15.86
C ASN A 410 6.03 19.88 14.34
N ILE A 411 7.25 19.56 13.91
CA ILE A 411 7.60 19.27 12.52
C ILE A 411 8.13 17.84 12.48
N SER A 412 7.73 17.04 11.50
CA SER A 412 8.39 15.77 11.21
C SER A 412 9.04 15.77 9.84
N ILE A 413 10.19 15.10 9.75
CA ILE A 413 10.98 14.95 8.52
C ILE A 413 11.21 13.47 8.31
N SER A 414 10.65 12.93 7.22
CA SER A 414 10.75 11.51 6.85
C SER A 414 11.65 11.35 5.64
N LEU A 415 12.75 10.62 5.79
CA LEU A 415 13.64 10.29 4.68
C LEU A 415 13.24 8.97 4.03
N ASP A 416 13.65 8.80 2.79
CA ASP A 416 13.32 7.62 1.99
C ASP A 416 14.47 7.19 1.08
N GLU A 417 14.23 6.18 0.25
CA GLU A 417 15.22 5.60 -0.67
C GLU A 417 15.77 6.63 -1.67
N THR A 418 14.97 7.64 -2.04
CA THR A 418 15.35 8.65 -3.03
C THR A 418 16.17 9.79 -2.44
N THR A 419 16.22 9.90 -1.11
CA THR A 419 16.93 10.98 -0.40
C THR A 419 18.44 10.84 -0.57
N THR A 420 19.10 11.92 -0.99
CA THR A 420 20.56 12.01 -1.10
C THR A 420 21.18 12.83 0.03
N TYR A 421 22.49 12.70 0.27
CA TYR A 421 23.19 13.57 1.22
C TYR A 421 23.11 15.05 0.85
N LYS A 422 23.10 15.39 -0.47
CA LYS A 422 22.88 16.76 -0.94
C LYS A 422 21.53 17.33 -0.51
N ASP A 423 20.49 16.51 -0.51
CA ASP A 423 19.17 16.92 -0.05
C ASP A 423 19.19 17.20 1.46
N ILE A 424 19.85 16.33 2.22
CA ILE A 424 20.03 16.50 3.66
C ILE A 424 20.79 17.79 3.97
N ASP A 425 21.87 18.08 3.22
CA ASP A 425 22.65 19.31 3.39
C ASP A 425 21.80 20.57 3.10
N VAL A 426 20.88 20.52 2.12
CA VAL A 426 19.94 21.63 1.87
C VAL A 426 18.96 21.78 3.04
N ILE A 427 18.45 20.70 3.61
CA ILE A 427 17.60 20.76 4.80
C ILE A 427 18.38 21.39 5.98
N ILE A 428 19.58 20.88 6.29
CA ILE A 428 20.40 21.39 7.41
C ILE A 428 20.73 22.89 7.21
N SER A 429 21.10 23.29 5.98
CA SER A 429 21.38 24.69 5.67
C SER A 429 20.17 25.59 5.81
N SER A 430 18.97 25.09 5.55
CA SER A 430 17.71 25.83 5.76
C SER A 430 17.48 26.09 7.25
N PHE A 431 17.68 25.10 8.09
CA PHE A 431 17.61 25.26 9.55
C PHE A 431 18.72 26.19 10.08
N SER A 432 19.93 26.11 9.52
CA SER A 432 21.06 26.94 9.94
C SER A 432 20.83 28.43 9.70
N LYS A 433 20.04 28.81 8.70
CA LYS A 433 19.64 30.21 8.48
C LYS A 433 18.89 30.82 9.68
N LEU A 434 18.17 29.98 10.42
CA LEU A 434 17.42 30.42 11.61
C LEU A 434 18.27 30.41 12.89
N SER A 435 19.15 29.42 13.04
CA SER A 435 20.03 29.35 14.23
C SER A 435 21.24 30.26 14.16
N GLY A 436 21.63 30.72 12.97
CA GLY A 436 22.88 31.44 12.73
C GLY A 436 24.13 30.57 12.79
N ASN A 437 24.00 29.27 13.02
CA ASN A 437 25.08 28.31 13.14
C ASN A 437 24.98 27.23 12.06
N LEU A 438 26.09 26.86 11.45
CA LEU A 438 26.18 25.71 10.56
C LEU A 438 27.25 24.76 11.12
N ASN A 439 26.84 23.57 11.46
CA ASN A 439 27.72 22.49 11.89
C ASN A 439 27.26 21.17 11.28
N LEU A 440 28.07 20.63 10.38
CA LEU A 440 27.84 19.30 9.81
C LEU A 440 28.67 18.30 10.62
N VAL A 441 28.00 17.34 11.21
CA VAL A 441 28.69 16.27 11.97
C VAL A 441 29.27 15.24 11.01
N GLU A 442 30.26 14.49 11.47
CA GLU A 442 30.76 13.35 10.72
C GLU A 442 29.70 12.23 10.66
N ASN A 443 29.43 11.70 9.46
CA ASN A 443 28.56 10.53 9.31
C ASN A 443 29.28 9.26 9.82
N LYS A 444 28.81 8.71 10.92
CA LYS A 444 29.40 7.53 11.57
C LYS A 444 28.75 6.20 11.16
N ASN A 445 27.83 6.21 10.19
CA ASN A 445 27.04 5.03 9.81
C ASN A 445 26.32 4.35 10.99
N GLU A 446 25.88 5.14 11.96
CA GLU A 446 25.13 4.69 13.12
C GLU A 446 23.62 4.65 12.83
N LEU A 447 22.89 3.88 13.62
CA LEU A 447 21.41 3.79 13.51
C LEU A 447 20.75 4.65 14.59
N GLY A 448 19.55 5.16 14.29
CA GLY A 448 18.75 6.00 15.18
C GLY A 448 18.02 5.25 16.30
N PHE A 449 18.31 3.96 16.52
CA PHE A 449 17.67 3.13 17.54
C PHE A 449 18.67 2.21 18.23
N ASN A 450 18.37 1.85 19.48
CA ASN A 450 19.23 1.01 20.29
C ASN A 450 19.13 -0.48 19.95
N ARG A 451 20.05 -1.29 20.49
CA ARG A 451 20.14 -2.74 20.24
C ARG A 451 18.88 -3.50 20.63
N PHE A 452 18.10 -3.03 21.59
CA PHE A 452 16.87 -3.68 22.05
C PHE A 452 15.83 -3.82 20.92
N PHE A 453 15.76 -2.83 20.03
CA PHE A 453 14.84 -2.85 18.90
C PHE A 453 15.39 -3.55 17.65
N LYS A 454 16.64 -3.99 17.67
CA LYS A 454 17.25 -4.62 16.49
C LYS A 454 16.63 -5.97 16.18
N ARG A 455 16.26 -6.17 14.93
CA ARG A 455 15.78 -7.47 14.44
C ARG A 455 16.86 -8.55 14.53
N GLU A 456 16.50 -9.69 15.11
CA GLU A 456 17.38 -10.84 15.25
C GLU A 456 16.99 -12.00 14.31
N THR A 457 15.75 -12.04 13.87
CA THR A 457 15.21 -13.13 13.04
C THR A 457 15.55 -12.94 11.56
N LYS A 458 15.80 -14.06 10.88
CA LYS A 458 15.95 -14.10 9.43
C LYS A 458 14.57 -13.88 8.76
N TYR A 459 14.59 -13.34 7.55
CA TYR A 459 13.43 -13.14 6.70
C TYR A 459 13.80 -13.38 5.23
N LEU A 460 12.81 -13.53 4.35
CA LEU A 460 12.97 -13.77 2.91
C LEU A 460 13.93 -14.95 2.62
N THR A 461 13.80 -16.02 3.42
CA THR A 461 14.69 -17.18 3.32
C THR A 461 14.31 -18.15 2.19
N SER A 462 13.12 -18.00 1.61
CA SER A 462 12.67 -18.81 0.48
C SER A 462 13.54 -18.61 -0.75
N LEU A 463 13.74 -19.69 -1.52
CA LEU A 463 14.64 -19.69 -2.69
C LEU A 463 14.33 -18.57 -3.70
N VAL A 464 13.06 -18.21 -3.89
CA VAL A 464 12.63 -17.17 -4.83
C VAL A 464 13.25 -15.80 -4.51
N PHE A 465 13.45 -15.48 -3.23
CA PHE A 465 14.06 -14.22 -2.81
C PHE A 465 15.59 -14.26 -2.82
N ASN A 466 16.19 -15.38 -3.23
CA ASN A 466 17.63 -15.61 -3.23
C ASN A 466 18.14 -16.12 -4.60
N SER A 467 17.38 -15.87 -5.68
CA SER A 467 17.71 -16.46 -6.99
C SER A 467 17.79 -15.46 -8.15
N TYR A 468 17.03 -14.35 -8.15
CA TYR A 468 16.84 -13.52 -9.36
C TYR A 468 17.36 -12.11 -9.17
N HIS A 469 18.66 -11.97 -8.84
CA HIS A 469 19.27 -10.68 -8.49
C HIS A 469 19.93 -9.94 -9.68
N SER A 470 20.08 -10.58 -10.84
CA SER A 470 20.51 -9.89 -12.06
C SER A 470 19.31 -9.50 -12.94
N GLU A 471 19.45 -8.41 -13.72
CA GLU A 471 18.38 -7.97 -14.63
C GLU A 471 17.93 -9.09 -15.58
N THR A 472 18.90 -9.84 -16.16
CA THR A 472 18.60 -10.92 -17.11
C THR A 472 17.83 -12.07 -16.44
N GLU A 473 18.20 -12.47 -15.23
CA GLU A 473 17.49 -13.52 -14.49
C GLU A 473 16.09 -13.05 -14.09
N MET A 474 15.97 -11.82 -13.61
CA MET A 474 14.67 -11.23 -13.25
C MET A 474 13.75 -11.12 -14.48
N MET A 475 14.25 -10.64 -15.62
CA MET A 475 13.48 -10.56 -16.85
C MET A 475 12.99 -11.95 -17.31
N ARG A 476 13.86 -12.97 -17.24
CA ARG A 476 13.49 -14.35 -17.57
C ARG A 476 12.46 -14.92 -16.58
N TYR A 477 12.59 -14.60 -15.31
CA TYR A 477 11.61 -15.00 -14.30
C TYR A 477 10.24 -14.40 -14.57
N LEU A 478 10.17 -13.08 -14.78
CA LEU A 478 8.92 -12.37 -15.12
C LEU A 478 8.29 -12.93 -16.39
N LYS A 479 9.07 -13.16 -17.45
CA LYS A 479 8.56 -13.74 -18.70
C LYS A 479 8.06 -15.17 -18.51
N ARG A 480 8.71 -15.96 -17.67
CA ARG A 480 8.25 -17.32 -17.34
C ARG A 480 6.90 -17.30 -16.61
N LEU A 481 6.67 -16.31 -15.74
CA LEU A 481 5.38 -16.15 -15.08
C LEU A 481 4.31 -15.72 -16.08
N GLU A 482 4.58 -14.68 -16.88
CA GLU A 482 3.68 -14.17 -17.89
C GLU A 482 3.21 -15.26 -18.86
N ASN A 483 4.13 -16.11 -19.31
CA ASN A 483 3.81 -17.21 -20.25
C ASN A 483 2.89 -18.30 -19.66
N LYS A 484 2.61 -18.28 -18.38
CA LYS A 484 1.63 -19.17 -17.73
C LYS A 484 0.22 -18.58 -17.70
N ASP A 485 0.07 -17.34 -18.14
CA ASP A 485 -1.16 -16.56 -17.98
C ASP A 485 -1.76 -16.18 -19.33
N ILE A 486 -3.03 -15.87 -19.32
CA ILE A 486 -3.76 -15.29 -20.46
C ILE A 486 -3.99 -13.81 -20.19
N SER A 487 -3.69 -12.99 -21.21
CA SER A 487 -3.92 -11.55 -21.21
C SER A 487 -4.55 -11.10 -22.54
N LEU A 488 -4.90 -9.83 -22.66
CA LEU A 488 -5.46 -9.29 -23.91
C LEU A 488 -4.43 -9.20 -25.05
N THR A 489 -3.15 -9.45 -24.77
CA THR A 489 -2.10 -9.52 -25.81
C THR A 489 -2.15 -10.81 -26.62
N ASN A 490 -2.79 -11.85 -26.11
CA ASN A 490 -2.84 -13.17 -26.74
C ASN A 490 -4.25 -13.80 -26.73
N SER A 491 -5.28 -13.09 -26.28
CA SER A 491 -6.63 -13.59 -26.19
C SER A 491 -7.68 -12.48 -26.33
N MET A 492 -8.80 -12.81 -26.92
CA MET A 492 -10.01 -11.97 -26.98
C MET A 492 -11.03 -12.37 -25.91
N ILE A 493 -10.60 -13.02 -24.83
CA ILE A 493 -11.49 -13.46 -23.77
C ILE A 493 -12.23 -12.28 -23.16
N SER A 494 -13.55 -12.40 -23.09
CA SER A 494 -14.43 -11.43 -22.46
C SER A 494 -14.28 -11.52 -20.96
N LEU A 495 -13.64 -10.52 -20.34
CA LEU A 495 -13.41 -10.47 -18.90
C LEU A 495 -14.42 -9.55 -18.24
N GLY A 496 -15.20 -10.08 -17.28
CA GLY A 496 -16.34 -9.38 -16.67
C GLY A 496 -16.02 -8.17 -15.81
N SER A 497 -14.75 -7.79 -15.59
CA SER A 497 -14.45 -6.88 -14.50
C SER A 497 -13.63 -5.66 -14.83
N CYS A 498 -13.11 -5.46 -16.02
CA CYS A 498 -12.09 -4.41 -16.08
C CYS A 498 -12.05 -3.66 -17.41
N THR A 499 -12.79 -2.60 -17.42
CA THR A 499 -12.69 -1.52 -18.40
C THR A 499 -11.31 -0.87 -18.43
N MET A 500 -10.61 -0.78 -17.29
CA MET A 500 -9.26 -0.18 -17.18
C MET A 500 -8.20 -0.84 -18.08
N LYS A 501 -8.36 -2.10 -18.44
CA LYS A 501 -7.47 -2.80 -19.39
C LYS A 501 -7.57 -2.28 -20.82
N LEU A 502 -8.64 -1.55 -21.12
CA LEU A 502 -8.94 -0.99 -22.42
C LEU A 502 -8.65 0.51 -22.49
N ASN A 503 -8.03 1.09 -21.47
CA ASN A 503 -7.53 2.46 -21.56
C ASN A 503 -6.51 2.57 -22.67
N SER A 504 -6.52 3.70 -23.36
CA SER A 504 -5.54 3.93 -24.40
C SER A 504 -4.13 4.06 -23.84
N ALA A 505 -3.12 3.70 -24.62
CA ALA A 505 -1.73 3.86 -24.21
C ALA A 505 -1.39 5.33 -23.92
N SER A 506 -1.94 6.27 -24.70
CA SER A 506 -1.74 7.69 -24.53
C SER A 506 -2.33 8.25 -23.22
N GLU A 507 -3.40 7.63 -22.69
CA GLU A 507 -3.96 8.00 -21.36
C GLU A 507 -3.06 7.53 -20.20
N MET A 508 -2.30 6.46 -20.39
CA MET A 508 -1.46 5.87 -19.36
C MET A 508 -0.02 6.45 -19.31
N ILE A 509 0.47 7.03 -20.40
CA ILE A 509 1.84 7.59 -20.45
C ILE A 509 2.10 8.68 -19.40
N PRO A 510 1.18 9.60 -19.09
CA PRO A 510 1.41 10.65 -18.09
C PRO A 510 1.44 10.15 -16.63
N LEU A 511 1.15 8.89 -16.35
CA LEU A 511 1.09 8.31 -15.02
C LEU A 511 2.45 7.67 -14.57
#